data_6b9afb269d16525cd759d0436bbc3db5
#
_entry.id   6b9afb269d16525cd759d0436bbc3db5
#
_cell.length_a   1.000
_cell.length_b   1.000
_cell.length_c   1.000
_cell.angle_alpha   90.00
_cell.angle_beta   90.00
_cell.angle_gamma   90.00
#
_symmetry.space_group_name_H-M   'P 1'
#
loop_
_entity.id
_entity.type
_entity.pdbx_description
1 polymer ?
#
loop_
_entity_poly.entity_id
_entity_poly.type
_entity_poly.pdbx_seq_one_letter_code
_entity_poly.pdbx_strand_id
1 'polypeptide(L)'
;MKPNYLTILITTLCIFFNACHNSNTAPQLQLADSLIDKRADSALCILEKLSIEEISNKSAKAMYALLLTEALDKNFKSHRNDSLILIAVDYYKDNSNNKLKTKAYYYLGRVYQDNKEYIKATEAYLTALKTASPTQAPILQIYNNLALCYESQEFYLPAIKTYKESYATAEKMQDKYGILHATRGLGNVYAIQDEEEKALSYYQKALSIAQSIKDSLWENAIFCDIAKVYDDQGLYIEAKKQIDLALRYAPSNINLSPTYFWKGSILYNLEETDSAIHYLSRASTKANIYTKASIYQTLYEINKENKNYEQAILYNDTALTCYDSIQKLFTILKLTISSKNTQ
;
A
#
# COMPACT_ATOMS: atom_id res chain seq x y z
N MET A 1 35.70 -55.50 -35.54
CA MET A 1 35.07 -54.93 -34.30
C MET A 1 33.68 -54.41 -34.69
N LYS A 2 32.62 -55.07 -34.22
CA LYS A 2 31.26 -54.60 -34.46
C LYS A 2 30.91 -53.48 -33.43
N PRO A 3 30.36 -52.33 -33.82
CA PRO A 3 29.99 -51.31 -32.90
C PRO A 3 28.81 -51.80 -32.06
N ASN A 4 28.93 -51.61 -30.74
CA ASN A 4 27.89 -52.01 -29.78
C ASN A 4 26.64 -51.13 -30.00
N TYR A 5 25.58 -51.75 -30.52
CA TYR A 5 24.26 -51.08 -30.72
C TYR A 5 23.69 -50.49 -29.41
N LEU A 6 24.15 -50.99 -28.27
CA LEU A 6 23.75 -50.49 -26.95
C LEU A 6 24.31 -49.08 -26.68
N THR A 7 25.53 -48.76 -27.10
CA THR A 7 26.15 -47.44 -26.96
C THR A 7 25.52 -46.40 -27.88
N ILE A 8 25.08 -46.77 -29.06
CA ILE A 8 24.37 -45.90 -30.01
C ILE A 8 22.95 -45.61 -29.47
N LEU A 9 22.28 -46.60 -28.87
CA LEU A 9 20.95 -46.40 -28.30
C LEU A 9 20.96 -45.51 -27.07
N ILE A 10 22.00 -45.57 -26.23
CA ILE A 10 22.14 -44.70 -25.02
C ILE A 10 22.47 -43.26 -25.47
N THR A 11 23.33 -43.07 -26.48
CA THR A 11 23.65 -41.70 -26.96
C THR A 11 22.47 -41.04 -27.70
N THR A 12 21.64 -41.79 -28.40
CA THR A 12 20.40 -41.26 -29.02
C THR A 12 19.35 -40.98 -27.96
N LEU A 13 19.24 -41.77 -26.89
CA LEU A 13 18.30 -41.50 -25.80
C LEU A 13 18.68 -40.25 -25.01
N CYS A 14 19.98 -39.98 -24.79
CA CYS A 14 20.45 -38.76 -24.13
C CYS A 14 20.22 -37.50 -24.98
N ILE A 15 20.16 -37.59 -26.30
CA ILE A 15 19.90 -36.45 -27.19
C ILE A 15 18.40 -36.09 -27.16
N PHE A 16 17.48 -37.05 -26.93
CA PHE A 16 16.07 -36.77 -26.83
C PHE A 16 15.65 -36.17 -25.47
N PHE A 17 16.44 -36.32 -24.39
CA PHE A 17 16.17 -35.68 -23.10
C PHE A 17 16.61 -34.22 -22.99
N ASN A 18 17.44 -33.72 -23.96
CA ASN A 18 17.84 -32.31 -23.99
C ASN A 18 17.04 -31.43 -24.97
N ALA A 19 16.02 -31.99 -25.66
CA ALA A 19 15.29 -31.27 -26.69
C ALA A 19 13.90 -30.77 -26.29
N CYS A 20 13.52 -30.83 -24.99
CA CYS A 20 12.20 -30.38 -24.56
C CYS A 20 12.28 -29.54 -23.27
N HIS A 21 12.99 -28.41 -23.31
CA HIS A 21 12.78 -27.36 -22.30
C HIS A 21 12.79 -25.95 -22.91
N ASN A 22 12.20 -25.81 -24.09
CA ASN A 22 11.67 -24.54 -24.53
C ASN A 22 10.23 -24.45 -24.03
N SER A 23 10.05 -24.24 -22.73
CA SER A 23 8.73 -23.96 -22.17
C SER A 23 8.23 -22.69 -22.84
N ASN A 24 7.27 -22.84 -23.77
CA ASN A 24 6.59 -21.69 -24.35
C ASN A 24 5.78 -21.01 -23.23
N THR A 25 6.39 -20.05 -22.52
CA THR A 25 5.78 -19.33 -21.39
C THR A 25 4.73 -18.31 -21.83
N ALA A 26 4.61 -18.07 -23.15
CA ALA A 26 3.68 -17.08 -23.70
C ALA A 26 2.20 -17.35 -23.31
N PRO A 27 1.67 -18.58 -23.37
CA PRO A 27 0.29 -18.85 -22.94
C PRO A 27 0.04 -18.55 -21.46
N GLN A 28 0.99 -18.89 -20.57
CA GLN A 28 0.87 -18.61 -19.15
C GLN A 28 0.90 -17.10 -18.84
N LEU A 29 1.76 -16.33 -19.54
CA LEU A 29 1.81 -14.86 -19.40
C LEU A 29 0.52 -14.21 -19.92
N GLN A 30 -0.02 -14.67 -21.05
CA GLN A 30 -1.30 -14.20 -21.58
C GLN A 30 -2.46 -14.52 -20.63
N LEU A 31 -2.48 -15.71 -20.06
CA LEU A 31 -3.49 -16.10 -19.07
C LEU A 31 -3.37 -15.24 -17.81
N ALA A 32 -2.17 -15.03 -17.27
CA ALA A 32 -1.95 -14.17 -16.10
C ALA A 32 -2.39 -12.73 -16.38
N ASP A 33 -2.05 -12.15 -17.53
CA ASP A 33 -2.48 -10.81 -17.94
C ASP A 33 -4.01 -10.68 -18.03
N SER A 34 -4.69 -11.70 -18.54
CA SER A 34 -6.16 -11.71 -18.61
C SER A 34 -6.86 -11.80 -17.25
N LEU A 35 -6.18 -12.37 -16.25
CA LEU A 35 -6.71 -12.58 -14.90
C LEU A 35 -6.37 -11.45 -13.93
N ILE A 36 -5.31 -10.67 -14.19
CA ILE A 36 -4.67 -9.78 -13.23
C ILE A 36 -5.62 -8.74 -12.63
N ASP A 37 -6.59 -8.26 -13.40
CA ASP A 37 -7.57 -7.26 -12.94
C ASP A 37 -8.75 -7.86 -12.18
N LYS A 38 -9.10 -9.13 -12.44
CA LYS A 38 -10.28 -9.76 -11.85
C LYS A 38 -9.94 -10.78 -10.77
N ARG A 39 -8.81 -11.45 -10.91
CA ARG A 39 -8.34 -12.53 -10.05
C ARG A 39 -6.83 -12.47 -9.89
N ALA A 40 -6.35 -11.43 -9.21
CA ALA A 40 -4.93 -11.18 -9.00
C ALA A 40 -4.23 -12.34 -8.24
N ASP A 41 -4.95 -13.01 -7.34
CA ASP A 41 -4.52 -14.20 -6.63
C ASP A 41 -4.17 -15.36 -7.58
N SER A 42 -5.04 -15.61 -8.55
CA SER A 42 -4.85 -16.65 -9.56
C SER A 42 -3.73 -16.29 -10.54
N ALA A 43 -3.65 -15.02 -10.94
CA ALA A 43 -2.55 -14.53 -11.77
C ALA A 43 -1.20 -14.72 -11.06
N LEU A 44 -1.13 -14.38 -9.76
CA LEU A 44 0.08 -14.57 -8.96
C LEU A 44 0.48 -16.06 -8.89
N CYS A 45 -0.47 -16.95 -8.63
CA CYS A 45 -0.22 -18.39 -8.57
C CYS A 45 0.34 -18.97 -9.89
N ILE A 46 -0.08 -18.41 -11.04
CA ILE A 46 0.45 -18.81 -12.35
C ILE A 46 1.89 -18.30 -12.51
N LEU A 47 2.13 -17.04 -12.16
CA LEU A 47 3.43 -16.39 -12.32
C LEU A 47 4.49 -16.94 -11.37
N GLU A 48 4.14 -17.29 -10.14
CA GLU A 48 5.07 -17.89 -9.16
C GLU A 48 5.57 -19.30 -9.58
N LYS A 49 4.91 -19.97 -10.52
CA LYS A 49 5.34 -21.25 -11.07
C LYS A 49 6.35 -21.12 -12.23
N LEU A 50 6.56 -19.92 -12.73
CA LEU A 50 7.50 -19.64 -13.80
C LEU A 50 8.84 -19.20 -13.21
N SER A 51 9.94 -19.66 -13.84
CA SER A 51 11.30 -19.16 -13.53
C SER A 51 11.73 -18.15 -14.59
N ILE A 52 12.18 -16.98 -14.15
CA ILE A 52 12.64 -15.92 -15.06
C ILE A 52 13.90 -16.36 -15.83
N GLU A 53 14.71 -17.24 -15.28
CA GLU A 53 15.91 -17.80 -15.89
C GLU A 53 15.59 -18.65 -17.12
N GLU A 54 14.43 -19.32 -17.11
CA GLU A 54 13.97 -20.19 -18.20
C GLU A 54 13.32 -19.40 -19.34
N ILE A 55 13.00 -18.12 -19.13
CA ILE A 55 12.41 -17.26 -20.15
C ILE A 55 13.55 -16.68 -21.01
N SER A 56 13.74 -17.17 -22.23
CA SER A 56 14.82 -16.72 -23.11
C SER A 56 14.53 -15.40 -23.83
N ASN A 57 13.27 -15.11 -24.12
CA ASN A 57 12.85 -13.92 -24.89
C ASN A 57 12.81 -12.68 -24.00
N LYS A 58 13.50 -11.60 -24.40
CA LYS A 58 13.55 -10.33 -23.65
C LYS A 58 12.18 -9.69 -23.41
N SER A 59 11.30 -9.73 -24.43
CA SER A 59 9.93 -9.20 -24.31
C SER A 59 9.12 -10.02 -23.31
N ALA A 60 9.23 -11.35 -23.33
CA ALA A 60 8.56 -12.22 -22.38
C ALA A 60 9.10 -12.03 -20.96
N LYS A 61 10.42 -11.85 -20.78
CA LYS A 61 11.01 -11.49 -19.46
C LYS A 61 10.46 -10.18 -18.93
N ALA A 62 10.38 -9.16 -19.75
CA ALA A 62 9.84 -7.86 -19.37
C ALA A 62 8.35 -7.96 -18.99
N MET A 63 7.57 -8.71 -19.76
CA MET A 63 6.15 -8.95 -19.47
C MET A 63 5.98 -9.74 -18.16
N TYR A 64 6.76 -10.79 -17.96
CA TYR A 64 6.76 -11.54 -16.71
C TYR A 64 7.08 -10.65 -15.51
N ALA A 65 8.16 -9.86 -15.59
CA ALA A 65 8.58 -8.97 -14.52
C ALA A 65 7.49 -7.94 -14.19
N LEU A 66 6.85 -7.35 -15.20
CA LEU A 66 5.75 -6.41 -15.02
C LEU A 66 4.54 -7.08 -14.36
N LEU A 67 4.09 -8.21 -14.89
CA LEU A 67 2.91 -8.90 -14.38
C LEU A 67 3.12 -9.46 -12.97
N LEU A 68 4.30 -9.99 -12.65
CA LEU A 68 4.59 -10.49 -11.31
C LEU A 68 4.63 -9.35 -10.29
N THR A 69 5.25 -8.21 -10.64
CA THR A 69 5.23 -7.03 -9.76
C THR A 69 3.79 -6.54 -9.53
N GLU A 70 2.99 -6.44 -10.58
CA GLU A 70 1.58 -6.07 -10.48
C GLU A 70 0.77 -7.07 -9.63
N ALA A 71 0.98 -8.36 -9.84
CA ALA A 71 0.27 -9.41 -9.08
C ALA A 71 0.65 -9.37 -7.59
N LEU A 72 1.91 -9.12 -7.26
CA LEU A 72 2.35 -8.92 -5.88
C LEU A 72 1.66 -7.72 -5.25
N ASP A 73 1.66 -6.56 -5.93
CA ASP A 73 1.03 -5.33 -5.46
C ASP A 73 -0.48 -5.52 -5.20
N LYS A 74 -1.20 -6.09 -6.16
CA LYS A 74 -2.65 -6.35 -6.04
C LYS A 74 -3.02 -7.40 -4.98
N ASN A 75 -2.09 -8.26 -4.58
CA ASN A 75 -2.25 -9.21 -3.48
C ASN A 75 -1.70 -8.68 -2.15
N PHE A 76 -1.39 -7.39 -2.04
CA PHE A 76 -0.85 -6.75 -0.83
C PHE A 76 0.43 -7.42 -0.31
N LYS A 77 1.22 -8.02 -1.20
CA LYS A 77 2.54 -8.57 -0.89
C LYS A 77 3.60 -7.51 -1.13
N SER A 78 4.42 -7.23 -0.12
CA SER A 78 5.47 -6.22 -0.22
C SER A 78 6.56 -6.62 -1.22
N HIS A 79 7.06 -5.62 -1.93
CA HIS A 79 8.17 -5.77 -2.86
C HIS A 79 9.50 -5.76 -2.09
N ARG A 80 10.33 -6.80 -2.28
CA ARG A 80 11.63 -6.89 -1.60
C ARG A 80 12.66 -5.92 -2.14
N ASN A 81 12.64 -5.66 -3.45
CA ASN A 81 13.56 -4.77 -4.14
C ASN A 81 13.02 -4.41 -5.54
N ASP A 82 13.73 -3.52 -6.23
CA ASP A 82 13.39 -3.02 -7.55
C ASP A 82 13.93 -3.87 -8.73
N SER A 83 14.79 -4.88 -8.47
CA SER A 83 15.49 -5.64 -9.52
C SER A 83 14.54 -6.28 -10.54
N LEU A 84 13.39 -6.79 -10.06
CA LEU A 84 12.42 -7.42 -10.95
C LEU A 84 11.76 -6.40 -11.88
N ILE A 85 11.22 -5.31 -11.35
CA ILE A 85 10.50 -4.31 -12.15
C ILE A 85 11.44 -3.55 -13.09
N LEU A 86 12.72 -3.40 -12.72
CA LEU A 86 13.71 -2.76 -13.59
C LEU A 86 13.91 -3.51 -14.93
N ILE A 87 13.73 -4.84 -14.96
CA ILE A 87 13.74 -5.61 -16.22
C ILE A 87 12.64 -5.11 -17.16
N ALA A 88 11.45 -4.84 -16.64
CA ALA A 88 10.35 -4.30 -17.43
C ALA A 88 10.60 -2.85 -17.84
N VAL A 89 11.06 -2.02 -16.89
CA VAL A 89 11.37 -0.61 -17.16
C VAL A 89 12.44 -0.48 -18.25
N ASP A 90 13.54 -1.21 -18.14
CA ASP A 90 14.62 -1.18 -19.12
C ASP A 90 14.17 -1.60 -20.53
N TYR A 91 13.26 -2.56 -20.62
CA TYR A 91 12.70 -2.97 -21.89
C TYR A 91 11.70 -1.97 -22.46
N TYR A 92 10.80 -1.42 -21.64
CA TYR A 92 9.71 -0.55 -22.10
C TYR A 92 10.09 0.92 -22.22
N LYS A 93 11.18 1.41 -21.61
CA LYS A 93 11.57 2.83 -21.64
C LYS A 93 11.68 3.41 -23.04
N ASP A 94 12.21 2.63 -23.99
CA ASP A 94 12.41 3.01 -25.38
C ASP A 94 11.34 2.43 -26.34
N ASN A 95 10.32 1.75 -25.78
CA ASN A 95 9.27 1.13 -26.57
C ASN A 95 8.17 2.14 -26.90
N SER A 96 7.55 2.01 -28.07
CA SER A 96 6.42 2.84 -28.51
C SER A 96 5.11 2.52 -27.80
N ASN A 97 5.03 1.42 -27.07
CA ASN A 97 3.84 1.06 -26.29
C ASN A 97 3.76 1.86 -24.99
N ASN A 98 3.18 3.05 -25.08
CA ASN A 98 3.02 3.95 -23.93
C ASN A 98 2.24 3.32 -22.78
N LYS A 99 1.27 2.43 -23.05
CA LYS A 99 0.50 1.76 -22.00
C LYS A 99 1.38 0.89 -21.10
N LEU A 100 2.24 0.04 -21.70
CA LEU A 100 3.15 -0.81 -20.93
C LEU A 100 4.27 -0.01 -20.27
N LYS A 101 4.77 1.04 -20.95
CA LYS A 101 5.73 1.98 -20.37
C LYS A 101 5.16 2.67 -19.12
N THR A 102 3.97 3.26 -19.20
CA THR A 102 3.28 3.87 -18.07
C THR A 102 3.11 2.88 -16.91
N LYS A 103 2.67 1.66 -17.22
CA LYS A 103 2.45 0.61 -16.23
C LYS A 103 3.77 0.20 -15.54
N ALA A 104 4.87 0.07 -16.30
CA ALA A 104 6.18 -0.27 -15.75
C ALA A 104 6.70 0.82 -14.80
N TYR A 105 6.62 2.10 -15.17
CA TYR A 105 7.02 3.20 -14.28
C TYR A 105 6.07 3.37 -13.10
N TYR A 106 4.78 3.12 -13.25
CA TYR A 106 3.83 3.11 -12.15
C TYR A 106 4.24 2.06 -11.09
N TYR A 107 4.48 0.82 -11.50
CA TYR A 107 4.89 -0.23 -10.56
C TYR A 107 6.31 -0.04 -10.01
N LEU A 108 7.21 0.60 -10.75
CA LEU A 108 8.49 1.04 -10.18
C LEU A 108 8.27 2.05 -9.04
N GLY A 109 7.37 3.00 -9.23
CA GLY A 109 6.96 3.94 -8.18
C GLY A 109 6.36 3.23 -6.97
N ARG A 110 5.51 2.21 -7.19
CA ARG A 110 4.93 1.38 -6.11
C ARG A 110 6.02 0.65 -5.32
N VAL A 111 6.98 0.04 -6.01
CA VAL A 111 8.12 -0.65 -5.38
C VAL A 111 8.94 0.31 -4.52
N TYR A 112 9.27 1.48 -5.03
CA TYR A 112 10.00 2.50 -4.27
C TYR A 112 9.19 3.03 -3.08
N GLN A 113 7.88 3.22 -3.24
CA GLN A 113 6.99 3.66 -2.16
C GLN A 113 6.91 2.63 -1.03
N ASP A 114 6.79 1.33 -1.35
CA ASP A 114 6.82 0.24 -0.36
C ASP A 114 8.15 0.21 0.43
N ASN A 115 9.25 0.55 -0.24
CA ASN A 115 10.58 0.66 0.38
C ASN A 115 10.82 2.03 1.06
N LYS A 116 9.82 2.94 1.10
CA LYS A 116 9.91 4.30 1.65
C LYS A 116 10.95 5.20 0.95
N GLU A 117 11.30 4.88 -0.28
CA GLU A 117 12.19 5.66 -1.13
C GLU A 117 11.37 6.71 -1.90
N TYR A 118 10.72 7.63 -1.15
CA TYR A 118 9.69 8.53 -1.70
C TYR A 118 10.18 9.46 -2.81
N ILE A 119 11.46 9.88 -2.79
CA ILE A 119 12.04 10.69 -3.87
C ILE A 119 12.05 9.89 -5.18
N LYS A 120 12.57 8.65 -5.16
CA LYS A 120 12.60 7.78 -6.34
C LYS A 120 11.19 7.41 -6.81
N ALA A 121 10.27 7.18 -5.86
CA ALA A 121 8.86 6.92 -6.17
C ALA A 121 8.24 8.10 -6.91
N THR A 122 8.49 9.34 -6.45
CA THR A 122 8.04 10.58 -7.10
C THR A 122 8.56 10.68 -8.52
N GLU A 123 9.85 10.43 -8.78
CA GLU A 123 10.45 10.47 -10.12
C GLU A 123 9.83 9.42 -11.05
N ALA A 124 9.60 8.20 -10.55
CA ALA A 124 8.96 7.15 -11.31
C ALA A 124 7.51 7.50 -11.67
N TYR A 125 6.72 8.02 -10.72
CA TYR A 125 5.34 8.44 -10.99
C TYR A 125 5.26 9.63 -11.96
N LEU A 126 6.15 10.62 -11.83
CA LEU A 126 6.24 11.74 -12.78
C LEU A 126 6.59 11.24 -14.20
N THR A 127 7.45 10.23 -14.30
CA THR A 127 7.79 9.60 -15.60
C THR A 127 6.60 8.83 -16.15
N ALA A 128 5.84 8.11 -15.31
CA ALA A 128 4.62 7.44 -15.70
C ALA A 128 3.58 8.43 -16.25
N LEU A 129 3.40 9.59 -15.59
CA LEU A 129 2.45 10.64 -16.03
C LEU A 129 2.77 11.19 -17.41
N LYS A 130 4.06 11.29 -17.81
CA LYS A 130 4.45 11.79 -19.14
C LYS A 130 3.96 10.88 -20.28
N THR A 131 3.71 9.62 -20.02
CA THR A 131 3.29 8.62 -21.03
C THR A 131 1.86 8.12 -20.80
N ALA A 132 1.23 8.50 -19.68
CA ALA A 132 -0.12 8.07 -19.34
C ALA A 132 -1.17 8.72 -20.25
N SER A 133 -2.17 7.93 -20.63
CA SER A 133 -3.37 8.46 -21.28
C SER A 133 -4.22 9.20 -20.24
N PRO A 134 -4.72 10.42 -20.54
CA PRO A 134 -5.50 11.24 -19.60
C PRO A 134 -6.81 10.62 -19.13
N THR A 135 -7.29 9.57 -19.79
CA THR A 135 -8.60 8.96 -19.54
C THR A 135 -8.54 7.45 -19.35
N GLN A 136 -7.34 6.90 -19.11
CA GLN A 136 -7.17 5.46 -18.95
C GLN A 136 -6.41 5.14 -17.66
N ALA A 137 -6.75 4.01 -17.05
CA ALA A 137 -5.96 3.46 -15.96
C ALA A 137 -4.49 3.27 -16.38
N PRO A 138 -3.53 3.54 -15.50
CA PRO A 138 -3.64 3.82 -14.06
C PRO A 138 -3.54 5.30 -13.68
N ILE A 139 -4.01 6.26 -14.49
CA ILE A 139 -3.77 7.70 -14.31
C ILE A 139 -4.17 8.21 -12.91
N LEU A 140 -5.33 7.81 -12.39
CA LEU A 140 -5.81 8.24 -11.08
C LEU A 140 -4.96 7.65 -9.95
N GLN A 141 -4.57 6.38 -10.09
CA GLN A 141 -3.67 5.72 -9.14
C GLN A 141 -2.29 6.40 -9.12
N ILE A 142 -1.77 6.82 -10.28
CA ILE A 142 -0.50 7.55 -10.36
C ILE A 142 -0.62 8.89 -9.61
N TYR A 143 -1.67 9.69 -9.87
CA TYR A 143 -1.88 10.95 -9.15
C TYR A 143 -1.99 10.74 -7.63
N ASN A 144 -2.80 9.78 -7.20
CA ASN A 144 -3.01 9.54 -5.77
C ASN A 144 -1.71 9.11 -5.07
N ASN A 145 -0.95 8.18 -5.66
CA ASN A 145 0.31 7.73 -5.08
C ASN A 145 1.40 8.81 -5.13
N LEU A 146 1.44 9.62 -6.19
CA LEU A 146 2.34 10.77 -6.29
C LEU A 146 2.03 11.80 -5.20
N ALA A 147 0.75 12.11 -4.96
CA ALA A 147 0.34 13.02 -3.89
C ALA A 147 0.74 12.49 -2.51
N LEU A 148 0.53 11.18 -2.24
CA LEU A 148 0.99 10.53 -1.00
C LEU A 148 2.52 10.58 -0.85
N CYS A 149 3.29 10.46 -1.94
CA CYS A 149 4.74 10.64 -1.89
C CYS A 149 5.13 12.08 -1.56
N TYR A 150 4.41 13.08 -2.05
CA TYR A 150 4.62 14.47 -1.69
C TYR A 150 4.26 14.73 -0.21
N GLU A 151 3.15 14.19 0.29
CA GLU A 151 2.80 14.26 1.72
C GLU A 151 3.90 13.66 2.61
N SER A 152 4.39 12.47 2.24
CA SER A 152 5.46 11.77 2.98
C SER A 152 6.79 12.53 2.99
N GLN A 153 6.96 13.49 2.08
CA GLN A 153 8.11 14.40 1.99
C GLN A 153 7.78 15.80 2.54
N GLU A 154 6.61 15.99 3.13
CA GLU A 154 6.10 17.27 3.65
C GLU A 154 5.95 18.36 2.57
N PHE A 155 5.85 17.97 1.30
CA PHE A 155 5.61 18.85 0.17
C PHE A 155 4.11 19.08 -0.05
N TYR A 156 3.47 19.76 0.90
CA TYR A 156 2.01 19.90 0.96
C TYR A 156 1.40 20.64 -0.24
N LEU A 157 2.04 21.71 -0.73
CA LEU A 157 1.53 22.44 -1.91
C LEU A 157 1.55 21.59 -3.19
N PRO A 158 2.63 20.85 -3.52
CA PRO A 158 2.61 19.84 -4.58
C PRO A 158 1.56 18.76 -4.38
N ALA A 159 1.37 18.25 -3.15
CA ALA A 159 0.35 17.26 -2.84
C ALA A 159 -1.07 17.76 -3.14
N ILE A 160 -1.42 18.97 -2.64
CA ILE A 160 -2.71 19.62 -2.91
C ILE A 160 -2.93 19.79 -4.41
N LYS A 161 -1.92 20.27 -5.15
CA LYS A 161 -2.02 20.45 -6.61
C LYS A 161 -2.31 19.10 -7.28
N THR A 162 -1.58 18.06 -6.91
CA THR A 162 -1.71 16.72 -7.51
C THR A 162 -3.08 16.10 -7.20
N TYR A 163 -3.61 16.24 -5.97
CA TYR A 163 -4.97 15.81 -5.67
C TYR A 163 -6.04 16.58 -6.44
N LYS A 164 -5.86 17.90 -6.67
CA LYS A 164 -6.77 18.67 -7.52
C LYS A 164 -6.75 18.21 -8.97
N GLU A 165 -5.58 17.84 -9.50
CA GLU A 165 -5.44 17.25 -10.83
C GLU A 165 -6.10 15.86 -10.91
N SER A 166 -5.93 15.03 -9.85
CA SER A 166 -6.64 13.75 -9.71
C SER A 166 -8.14 13.94 -9.71
N TYR A 167 -8.65 14.87 -8.90
CA TYR A 167 -10.07 15.20 -8.82
C TYR A 167 -10.66 15.61 -10.18
N ALA A 168 -10.04 16.57 -10.86
CA ALA A 168 -10.49 17.05 -12.16
C ALA A 168 -10.45 15.96 -13.24
N THR A 169 -9.48 15.05 -13.17
CA THR A 169 -9.37 13.90 -14.07
C THR A 169 -10.48 12.88 -13.78
N ALA A 170 -10.72 12.57 -12.51
CA ALA A 170 -11.77 11.67 -12.08
C ALA A 170 -13.18 12.19 -12.42
N GLU A 171 -13.41 13.51 -12.34
CA GLU A 171 -14.67 14.12 -12.80
C GLU A 171 -14.90 13.91 -14.29
N LYS A 172 -13.88 14.14 -15.13
CA LYS A 172 -13.95 13.89 -16.58
C LYS A 172 -14.22 12.43 -16.91
N MET A 173 -13.68 11.52 -16.10
CA MET A 173 -13.88 10.07 -16.24
C MET A 173 -15.20 9.59 -15.60
N GLN A 174 -15.92 10.44 -14.88
CA GLN A 174 -17.09 10.11 -14.07
C GLN A 174 -16.79 8.99 -13.05
N ASP A 175 -15.55 8.92 -12.57
CA ASP A 175 -15.09 7.94 -11.61
C ASP A 175 -15.31 8.44 -10.17
N LYS A 176 -16.41 7.98 -9.57
CA LYS A 176 -16.76 8.36 -8.19
C LYS A 176 -15.71 7.94 -7.15
N TYR A 177 -15.04 6.79 -7.35
CA TYR A 177 -13.95 6.38 -6.46
C TYR A 177 -12.73 7.29 -6.58
N GLY A 178 -12.37 7.68 -7.80
CA GLY A 178 -11.30 8.65 -8.04
C GLY A 178 -11.60 10.00 -7.39
N ILE A 179 -12.84 10.50 -7.52
CA ILE A 179 -13.29 11.74 -6.87
C ILE A 179 -13.20 11.61 -5.35
N LEU A 180 -13.67 10.47 -4.78
CA LEU A 180 -13.64 10.19 -3.35
C LEU A 180 -12.20 10.19 -2.81
N HIS A 181 -11.30 9.47 -3.46
CA HIS A 181 -9.89 9.40 -3.07
C HIS A 181 -9.22 10.78 -3.06
N ALA A 182 -9.38 11.54 -4.15
CA ALA A 182 -8.79 12.87 -4.27
C ALA A 182 -9.36 13.85 -3.24
N THR A 183 -10.68 13.80 -3.01
CA THR A 183 -11.35 14.66 -2.02
C THR A 183 -10.90 14.36 -0.60
N ARG A 184 -10.84 13.07 -0.21
CA ARG A 184 -10.32 12.66 1.10
C ARG A 184 -8.84 13.04 1.26
N GLY A 185 -8.02 12.84 0.20
CA GLY A 185 -6.61 13.24 0.20
C GLY A 185 -6.42 14.74 0.44
N LEU A 186 -7.24 15.60 -0.18
CA LEU A 186 -7.25 17.03 0.13
C LEU A 186 -7.58 17.30 1.60
N GLY A 187 -8.56 16.59 2.16
CA GLY A 187 -8.89 16.67 3.58
C GLY A 187 -7.69 16.31 4.46
N ASN A 188 -7.00 15.23 4.15
CA ASN A 188 -5.82 14.80 4.91
C ASN A 188 -4.71 15.86 4.90
N VAL A 189 -4.38 16.42 3.73
CA VAL A 189 -3.31 17.43 3.64
C VAL A 189 -3.69 18.70 4.41
N TYR A 190 -4.94 19.14 4.35
CA TYR A 190 -5.38 20.31 5.13
C TYR A 190 -5.40 20.02 6.64
N ALA A 191 -5.78 18.80 7.06
CA ALA A 191 -5.69 18.41 8.47
C ALA A 191 -4.25 18.42 9.01
N ILE A 192 -3.27 17.95 8.20
CA ILE A 192 -1.85 17.99 8.59
C ILE A 192 -1.32 19.43 8.69
N GLN A 193 -1.92 20.38 7.95
CA GLN A 193 -1.55 21.79 7.98
C GLN A 193 -2.31 22.61 9.03
N ASP A 194 -3.04 21.95 9.95
CA ASP A 194 -3.89 22.58 10.96
C ASP A 194 -4.92 23.56 10.34
N GLU A 195 -5.41 23.22 9.11
CA GLU A 195 -6.48 23.94 8.42
C GLU A 195 -7.81 23.19 8.58
N GLU A 196 -8.29 23.04 9.81
CA GLU A 196 -9.34 22.10 10.22
C GLU A 196 -10.67 22.35 9.51
N GLU A 197 -11.07 23.62 9.32
CA GLU A 197 -12.31 23.96 8.63
C GLU A 197 -12.31 23.44 7.18
N LYS A 198 -11.17 23.59 6.50
CA LYS A 198 -11.00 23.07 5.13
C LYS A 198 -10.99 21.54 5.15
N ALA A 199 -10.26 20.93 6.10
CA ALA A 199 -10.20 19.48 6.25
C ALA A 199 -11.61 18.89 6.43
N LEU A 200 -12.38 19.42 7.38
CA LEU A 200 -13.77 18.99 7.64
C LEU A 200 -14.68 19.17 6.42
N SER A 201 -14.53 20.30 5.70
CA SER A 201 -15.29 20.54 4.47
C SER A 201 -15.01 19.48 3.39
N TYR A 202 -13.74 19.12 3.18
CA TYR A 202 -13.37 18.08 2.24
C TYR A 202 -13.79 16.68 2.70
N TYR A 203 -13.66 16.35 3.97
CA TYR A 203 -14.15 15.07 4.52
C TYR A 203 -15.66 14.94 4.41
N GLN A 204 -16.43 16.02 4.64
CA GLN A 204 -17.88 16.00 4.46
C GLN A 204 -18.28 15.73 3.00
N LYS A 205 -17.56 16.32 2.04
CA LYS A 205 -17.75 16.01 0.61
C LYS A 205 -17.43 14.56 0.30
N ALA A 206 -16.29 14.06 0.81
CA ALA A 206 -15.89 12.67 0.63
C ALA A 206 -16.92 11.70 1.24
N LEU A 207 -17.44 11.99 2.44
CA LEU A 207 -18.49 11.21 3.11
C LEU A 207 -19.78 11.14 2.26
N SER A 208 -20.21 12.28 1.72
CA SER A 208 -21.37 12.33 0.84
C SER A 208 -21.20 11.43 -0.40
N ILE A 209 -20.00 11.41 -0.97
CA ILE A 209 -19.70 10.52 -2.11
C ILE A 209 -19.72 9.05 -1.66
N ALA A 210 -19.07 8.70 -0.54
CA ALA A 210 -19.05 7.34 0.00
C ALA A 210 -20.47 6.81 0.24
N GLN A 211 -21.34 7.64 0.83
CA GLN A 211 -22.76 7.33 1.03
C GLN A 211 -23.50 7.14 -0.30
N SER A 212 -23.25 7.98 -1.31
CA SER A 212 -23.88 7.88 -2.62
C SER A 212 -23.55 6.57 -3.36
N ILE A 213 -22.34 6.01 -3.12
CA ILE A 213 -21.91 4.73 -3.70
C ILE A 213 -22.16 3.56 -2.74
N LYS A 214 -22.68 3.81 -1.54
CA LYS A 214 -22.99 2.83 -0.48
C LYS A 214 -21.75 2.02 -0.07
N ASP A 215 -20.61 2.67 0.07
CA ASP A 215 -19.36 2.05 0.48
C ASP A 215 -19.06 2.31 1.97
N SER A 216 -19.50 1.39 2.81
CA SER A 216 -19.36 1.49 4.26
C SER A 216 -17.91 1.40 4.75
N LEU A 217 -16.99 0.87 3.95
CA LEU A 217 -15.56 0.89 4.27
C LEU A 217 -15.02 2.33 4.22
N TRP A 218 -15.38 3.07 3.19
CA TRP A 218 -15.02 4.47 3.06
C TRP A 218 -15.73 5.35 4.07
N GLU A 219 -17.01 5.09 4.36
CA GLU A 219 -17.73 5.80 5.43
C GLU A 219 -17.01 5.65 6.78
N ASN A 220 -16.64 4.40 7.16
CA ASN A 220 -15.87 4.13 8.37
C ASN A 220 -14.57 4.93 8.41
N ALA A 221 -13.78 4.89 7.33
CA ALA A 221 -12.49 5.58 7.25
C ALA A 221 -12.64 7.10 7.41
N ILE A 222 -13.62 7.70 6.73
CA ILE A 222 -13.84 9.15 6.76
C ILE A 222 -14.37 9.60 8.13
N PHE A 223 -15.26 8.84 8.76
CA PHE A 223 -15.70 9.15 10.13
C PHE A 223 -14.51 9.12 11.12
N CYS A 224 -13.55 8.19 10.94
CA CYS A 224 -12.31 8.19 11.74
C CYS A 224 -11.46 9.45 11.47
N ASP A 225 -11.35 9.89 10.21
CA ASP A 225 -10.60 11.10 9.88
C ASP A 225 -11.24 12.35 10.50
N ILE A 226 -12.57 12.47 10.43
CA ILE A 226 -13.32 13.58 11.07
C ILE A 226 -13.17 13.53 12.61
N ALA A 227 -13.26 12.32 13.21
CA ALA A 227 -13.08 12.15 14.64
C ALA A 227 -11.70 12.61 15.10
N LYS A 228 -10.66 12.31 14.29
CA LYS A 228 -9.30 12.76 14.57
C LYS A 228 -9.19 14.28 14.57
N VAL A 229 -9.76 14.97 13.58
CA VAL A 229 -9.72 16.45 13.55
C VAL A 229 -10.40 17.05 14.77
N TYR A 230 -11.53 16.51 15.21
CA TYR A 230 -12.18 16.96 16.45
C TYR A 230 -11.36 16.65 17.71
N ASP A 231 -10.69 15.49 17.76
CA ASP A 231 -9.80 15.13 18.87
C ASP A 231 -8.59 16.08 18.95
N ASP A 232 -7.95 16.38 17.84
CA ASP A 232 -6.83 17.32 17.72
C ASP A 232 -7.24 18.76 18.17
N GLN A 233 -8.52 19.14 17.97
CA GLN A 233 -9.11 20.41 18.48
C GLN A 233 -9.52 20.37 19.95
N GLY A 234 -9.42 19.25 20.65
CA GLY A 234 -9.92 19.07 22.00
C GLY A 234 -11.47 18.96 22.11
N LEU A 235 -12.16 18.83 20.98
CA LEU A 235 -13.61 18.65 20.89
C LEU A 235 -13.98 17.16 21.07
N TYR A 236 -13.63 16.59 22.21
CA TYR A 236 -13.68 15.15 22.46
C TYR A 236 -15.09 14.55 22.39
N ILE A 237 -16.13 15.33 22.71
CA ILE A 237 -17.53 14.88 22.62
C ILE A 237 -17.93 14.70 21.16
N GLU A 238 -17.57 15.66 20.31
CA GLU A 238 -17.77 15.61 18.87
C GLU A 238 -16.97 14.47 18.24
N ALA A 239 -15.69 14.32 18.62
CA ALA A 239 -14.84 13.21 18.23
C ALA A 239 -15.49 11.86 18.57
N LYS A 240 -16.01 11.70 19.80
CA LYS A 240 -16.70 10.49 20.25
C LYS A 240 -17.92 10.17 19.39
N LYS A 241 -18.72 11.17 19.02
CA LYS A 241 -19.86 10.97 18.11
C LYS A 241 -19.43 10.42 16.75
N GLN A 242 -18.35 10.97 16.17
CA GLN A 242 -17.86 10.54 14.87
C GLN A 242 -17.27 9.12 14.91
N ILE A 243 -16.46 8.80 15.92
CA ILE A 243 -15.88 7.46 16.03
C ILE A 243 -16.95 6.39 16.34
N ASP A 244 -18.06 6.75 16.99
CA ASP A 244 -19.22 5.87 17.19
C ASP A 244 -19.95 5.59 15.86
N LEU A 245 -20.05 6.60 15.00
CA LEU A 245 -20.56 6.41 13.63
C LEU A 245 -19.62 5.51 12.82
N ALA A 246 -18.31 5.71 12.91
CA ALA A 246 -17.34 4.84 12.28
C ALA A 246 -17.55 3.36 12.66
N LEU A 247 -17.73 3.07 13.95
CA LEU A 247 -17.97 1.71 14.44
C LEU A 247 -19.34 1.17 13.99
N ARG A 248 -20.36 2.02 13.93
CA ARG A 248 -21.72 1.64 13.52
C ARG A 248 -21.78 1.20 12.05
N TYR A 249 -21.09 1.93 11.17
CA TYR A 249 -21.08 1.67 9.72
C TYR A 249 -19.96 0.75 9.28
N ALA A 250 -19.11 0.28 10.20
CA ALA A 250 -17.99 -0.59 9.88
C ALA A 250 -18.45 -1.92 9.29
N PRO A 251 -17.91 -2.37 8.14
CA PRO A 251 -18.14 -3.71 7.63
C PRO A 251 -17.65 -4.79 8.60
N SER A 252 -18.35 -5.91 8.69
CA SER A 252 -18.04 -6.99 9.65
C SER A 252 -16.71 -7.71 9.40
N ASN A 253 -16.15 -7.58 8.21
CA ASN A 253 -14.96 -8.32 7.74
C ASN A 253 -13.67 -7.49 7.73
N ILE A 254 -13.68 -6.26 8.27
CA ILE A 254 -12.49 -5.40 8.31
C ILE A 254 -11.74 -5.50 9.63
N ASN A 255 -10.47 -5.11 9.60
CA ASN A 255 -9.68 -4.92 10.80
C ASN A 255 -10.03 -3.58 11.46
N LEU A 256 -10.71 -3.63 12.60
CA LEU A 256 -11.14 -2.45 13.36
C LEU A 256 -10.10 -1.95 14.37
N SER A 257 -8.88 -2.51 14.40
CA SER A 257 -7.84 -2.04 15.33
C SER A 257 -7.57 -0.54 15.25
N PRO A 258 -7.48 0.10 14.05
CA PRO A 258 -7.31 1.55 13.99
C PRO A 258 -8.49 2.33 14.59
N THR A 259 -9.73 1.91 14.29
CA THR A 259 -10.94 2.55 14.82
C THR A 259 -11.06 2.39 16.35
N TYR A 260 -10.73 1.21 16.88
CA TYR A 260 -10.69 0.97 18.32
C TYR A 260 -9.59 1.78 19.02
N PHE A 261 -8.43 1.95 18.39
CA PHE A 261 -7.35 2.79 18.91
C PHE A 261 -7.83 4.23 19.08
N TRP A 262 -8.38 4.84 18.05
CA TRP A 262 -8.91 6.21 18.11
C TRP A 262 -10.06 6.32 19.12
N LYS A 263 -10.95 5.32 19.19
CA LYS A 263 -12.02 5.29 20.18
C LYS A 263 -11.45 5.29 21.61
N GLY A 264 -10.45 4.45 21.87
CA GLY A 264 -9.78 4.38 23.16
C GLY A 264 -9.06 5.66 23.52
N SER A 265 -8.36 6.30 22.56
CA SER A 265 -7.67 7.58 22.76
C SER A 265 -8.66 8.71 23.11
N ILE A 266 -9.74 8.84 22.35
CA ILE A 266 -10.81 9.83 22.61
C ILE A 266 -11.45 9.63 23.98
N LEU A 267 -11.71 8.38 24.37
CA LEU A 267 -12.28 8.06 25.67
C LEU A 267 -11.32 8.38 26.84
N TYR A 268 -10.03 8.20 26.63
CA TYR A 268 -9.01 8.63 27.59
C TYR A 268 -9.04 10.15 27.78
N ASN A 269 -9.10 10.92 26.69
CA ASN A 269 -9.22 12.38 26.75
C ASN A 269 -10.53 12.85 27.39
N LEU A 270 -11.57 12.02 27.41
CA LEU A 270 -12.84 12.24 28.12
C LEU A 270 -12.84 11.74 29.56
N GLU A 271 -11.71 11.26 30.07
CA GLU A 271 -11.56 10.66 31.40
C GLU A 271 -12.43 9.38 31.64
N GLU A 272 -12.95 8.79 30.53
CA GLU A 272 -13.68 7.51 30.58
C GLU A 272 -12.69 6.33 30.57
N THR A 273 -11.87 6.26 31.61
CA THR A 273 -10.66 5.42 31.68
C THR A 273 -10.91 3.92 31.47
N ASP A 274 -11.94 3.33 32.10
CA ASP A 274 -12.22 1.89 31.94
C ASP A 274 -12.63 1.55 30.51
N SER A 275 -13.43 2.43 29.91
CA SER A 275 -13.82 2.28 28.50
C SER A 275 -12.61 2.46 27.57
N ALA A 276 -11.72 3.38 27.87
CA ALA A 276 -10.48 3.59 27.10
C ALA A 276 -9.61 2.34 27.13
N ILE A 277 -9.33 1.77 28.30
CA ILE A 277 -8.57 0.52 28.45
C ILE A 277 -9.22 -0.62 27.65
N HIS A 278 -10.55 -0.76 27.70
CA HIS A 278 -11.27 -1.77 26.96
C HIS A 278 -11.02 -1.67 25.45
N TYR A 279 -11.20 -0.47 24.87
CA TYR A 279 -11.02 -0.29 23.42
C TYR A 279 -9.55 -0.38 22.98
N LEU A 280 -8.60 0.14 23.78
CA LEU A 280 -7.17 0.01 23.52
C LEU A 280 -6.71 -1.46 23.55
N SER A 281 -7.20 -2.24 24.49
CA SER A 281 -6.92 -3.67 24.58
C SER A 281 -7.45 -4.43 23.35
N ARG A 282 -8.66 -4.11 22.88
CA ARG A 282 -9.20 -4.67 21.64
C ARG A 282 -8.38 -4.26 20.42
N ALA A 283 -7.93 -3.02 20.36
CA ALA A 283 -7.11 -2.52 19.28
C ALA A 283 -5.79 -3.29 19.16
N SER A 284 -5.14 -3.61 20.30
CA SER A 284 -3.82 -4.25 20.34
C SER A 284 -3.78 -5.64 19.69
N THR A 285 -4.90 -6.35 19.60
CA THR A 285 -4.97 -7.73 19.13
C THR A 285 -4.58 -7.89 17.66
N LYS A 286 -4.91 -6.92 16.79
CA LYS A 286 -4.66 -6.95 15.34
C LYS A 286 -3.92 -5.71 14.83
N ALA A 287 -3.39 -4.88 15.73
CA ALA A 287 -2.64 -3.68 15.38
C ALA A 287 -1.28 -4.04 14.78
N ASN A 288 -0.80 -3.23 13.84
CA ASN A 288 0.59 -3.28 13.40
C ASN A 288 1.54 -2.78 14.50
N ILE A 289 2.85 -2.98 14.32
CA ILE A 289 3.85 -2.68 15.35
C ILE A 289 3.86 -1.20 15.77
N TYR A 290 3.61 -0.27 14.85
CA TYR A 290 3.58 1.17 15.14
C TYR A 290 2.36 1.52 16.00
N THR A 291 1.18 1.06 15.60
CA THR A 291 -0.06 1.25 16.37
C THR A 291 0.03 0.56 17.73
N LYS A 292 0.65 -0.64 17.82
CA LYS A 292 0.90 -1.30 19.11
C LYS A 292 1.75 -0.46 20.05
N ALA A 293 2.83 0.13 19.55
CA ALA A 293 3.67 1.01 20.37
C ALA A 293 2.86 2.16 20.97
N SER A 294 2.04 2.83 20.15
CA SER A 294 1.16 3.92 20.62
C SER A 294 0.11 3.43 21.62
N ILE A 295 -0.53 2.28 21.37
CA ILE A 295 -1.52 1.69 22.30
C ILE A 295 -0.89 1.42 23.68
N TYR A 296 0.25 0.75 23.71
CA TYR A 296 0.90 0.40 24.98
C TYR A 296 1.47 1.62 25.70
N GLN A 297 1.89 2.65 24.96
CA GLN A 297 2.25 3.94 25.55
C GLN A 297 1.04 4.59 26.23
N THR A 298 -0.12 4.64 25.57
CA THR A 298 -1.35 5.19 26.15
C THR A 298 -1.80 4.38 27.38
N LEU A 299 -1.77 3.04 27.30
CA LEU A 299 -2.09 2.17 28.42
C LEU A 299 -1.13 2.37 29.62
N TYR A 300 0.15 2.62 29.36
CA TYR A 300 1.13 2.97 30.38
C TYR A 300 0.73 4.27 31.10
N GLU A 301 0.43 5.35 30.37
CA GLU A 301 0.06 6.64 30.96
C GLU A 301 -1.22 6.50 31.81
N ILE A 302 -2.25 5.84 31.29
CA ILE A 302 -3.49 5.56 32.02
C ILE A 302 -3.22 4.85 33.36
N ASN A 303 -2.42 3.78 33.34
CA ASN A 303 -2.18 3.00 34.57
C ASN A 303 -1.26 3.73 35.53
N LYS A 304 -0.33 4.55 35.07
CA LYS A 304 0.52 5.41 35.85
C LYS A 304 -0.32 6.47 36.62
N GLU A 305 -1.25 7.15 35.90
CA GLU A 305 -2.18 8.14 36.52
C GLU A 305 -3.07 7.49 37.56
N ASN A 306 -3.56 6.28 37.30
CA ASN A 306 -4.37 5.50 38.23
C ASN A 306 -3.55 4.87 39.36
N LYS A 307 -2.23 5.15 39.46
CA LYS A 307 -1.31 4.58 40.45
C LYS A 307 -1.19 3.06 40.42
N ASN A 308 -1.56 2.44 39.30
CA ASN A 308 -1.42 1.00 39.06
C ASN A 308 -0.04 0.72 38.49
N TYR A 309 1.01 0.93 39.28
CA TYR A 309 2.39 0.96 38.82
C TYR A 309 2.89 -0.39 38.26
N GLU A 310 2.42 -1.50 38.82
CA GLU A 310 2.79 -2.84 38.33
C GLU A 310 2.37 -3.03 36.87
N GLN A 311 1.12 -2.70 36.57
CA GLN A 311 0.58 -2.80 35.22
C GLN A 311 1.19 -1.75 34.29
N ALA A 312 1.46 -0.54 34.80
CA ALA A 312 2.12 0.51 34.04
C ALA A 312 3.52 0.05 33.56
N ILE A 313 4.33 -0.55 34.44
CA ILE A 313 5.66 -1.07 34.08
C ILE A 313 5.53 -2.11 32.96
N LEU A 314 4.60 -3.05 33.04
CA LEU A 314 4.38 -4.09 32.02
C LEU A 314 4.05 -3.49 30.64
N TYR A 315 3.18 -2.47 30.62
CA TYR A 315 2.85 -1.79 29.37
C TYR A 315 4.01 -0.98 28.81
N ASN A 316 4.78 -0.31 29.67
CA ASN A 316 5.99 0.41 29.26
C ASN A 316 7.03 -0.53 28.61
N ASP A 317 7.31 -1.67 29.23
CA ASP A 317 8.25 -2.67 28.69
C ASP A 317 7.78 -3.19 27.34
N THR A 318 6.47 -3.38 27.19
CA THR A 318 5.87 -3.81 25.92
C THR A 318 5.99 -2.71 24.84
N ALA A 319 5.76 -1.45 25.20
CA ALA A 319 5.94 -0.31 24.30
C ALA A 319 7.40 -0.19 23.84
N LEU A 320 8.36 -0.27 24.77
CA LEU A 320 9.80 -0.25 24.47
C LEU A 320 10.20 -1.39 23.54
N THR A 321 9.70 -2.60 23.76
CA THR A 321 9.93 -3.74 22.85
C THR A 321 9.42 -3.47 21.43
N CYS A 322 8.28 -2.79 21.30
CA CYS A 322 7.77 -2.37 20.00
C CYS A 322 8.67 -1.31 19.36
N TYR A 323 9.14 -0.32 20.10
CA TYR A 323 10.05 0.72 19.60
C TYR A 323 11.40 0.14 19.18
N ASP A 324 11.98 -0.80 19.93
CA ASP A 324 13.21 -1.51 19.56
C ASP A 324 13.06 -2.29 18.26
N SER A 325 11.91 -2.94 18.10
CA SER A 325 11.58 -3.67 16.87
C SER A 325 11.45 -2.73 15.67
N ILE A 326 10.85 -1.56 15.86
CA ILE A 326 10.74 -0.50 14.83
C ILE A 326 12.14 0.02 14.47
N GLN A 327 13.02 0.28 15.45
CA GLN A 327 14.39 0.73 15.20
C GLN A 327 15.21 -0.33 14.43
N LYS A 328 15.08 -1.60 14.80
CA LYS A 328 15.72 -2.70 14.07
C LYS A 328 15.27 -2.77 12.62
N LEU A 329 13.99 -2.59 12.34
CA LEU A 329 13.46 -2.51 10.97
C LEU A 329 14.10 -1.35 10.19
N PHE A 330 14.23 -0.17 10.80
CA PHE A 330 14.90 0.98 10.16
C PHE A 330 16.39 0.72 9.90
N THR A 331 17.09 0.07 10.83
CA THR A 331 18.52 -0.26 10.70
C THR A 331 18.73 -1.27 9.56
N ILE A 332 17.90 -2.32 9.49
CA ILE A 332 17.96 -3.31 8.41
C ILE A 332 17.71 -2.65 7.06
N LEU A 333 16.69 -1.76 6.97
CA LEU A 333 16.40 -0.99 5.76
C LEU A 333 17.61 -0.13 5.32
N LYS A 334 18.23 0.60 6.26
CA LYS A 334 19.42 1.42 5.97
C LYS A 334 20.60 0.57 5.49
N LEU A 335 20.86 -0.57 6.11
CA LEU A 335 21.96 -1.48 5.72
C LEU A 335 21.71 -2.08 4.34
N THR A 336 20.48 -2.45 4.04
CA THR A 336 20.09 -2.98 2.73
C THR A 336 20.25 -1.93 1.61
N ILE A 337 19.95 -0.66 1.90
CA ILE A 337 20.16 0.46 0.97
C ILE A 337 21.65 0.75 0.79
N SER A 338 22.44 0.75 1.88
CA SER A 338 23.88 1.01 1.83
C SER A 338 24.66 -0.07 1.07
N SER A 339 24.32 -1.34 1.26
CA SER A 339 24.98 -2.45 0.55
C SER A 339 24.71 -2.46 -0.97
N LYS A 340 23.62 -1.83 -1.42
CA LYS A 340 23.27 -1.68 -2.84
C LYS A 340 24.01 -0.52 -3.52
N ASN A 341 24.44 0.50 -2.76
CA ASN A 341 25.19 1.64 -3.29
C ASN A 341 26.69 1.35 -3.44
N THR A 342 27.16 0.19 -3.01
CA THR A 342 28.57 -0.25 -3.08
C THR A 342 28.82 -1.37 -4.12
N GLN A 343 27.82 -1.78 -4.86
CA GLN A 343 27.91 -2.67 -6.03
C GLN A 343 27.52 -1.92 -7.32
#